data_a82cc526f2f5a07b1bf482ea674f384f
#
_entry.id   a82cc526f2f5a07b1bf482ea674f384f
#
_cell.length_a   1.000
_cell.length_b   1.000
_cell.length_c   1.000
_cell.angle_alpha   90.00
_cell.angle_beta   90.00
_cell.angle_gamma   90.00
#
_symmetry.space_group_name_H-M   'P 1'
#
loop_
_entity.id
_entity.type
_entity.pdbx_description
1 polymer ?
#
loop_
_entity_poly.entity_id
_entity_poly.type
_entity_poly.pdbx_seq_one_letter_code
_entity_poly.pdbx_strand_id
1 'polypeptide(L)'
;KEKNIQKVSNHNINLSIFNKENAATTVASTISIASKFQIRFFATGGIGGVHLNAENTNDVSADLYALSENSNFVICSGAKSILDLSKTNELLETLGITRIGYQTNYMPGFWYEETENKVDYKFDEIHEISSFLKLNENIENKKSILIFNKVPLEKALNKNDVEKWINNATIKADRNNISGKELTPFLIKEINEQSKNETLNANVSLIINNANLAGKIAKSFYN
;
A
#
# COMPACT_ATOMS: atom_id res chain seq x y z
N LYS A 1 10.09 12.93 -21.68
CA LYS A 1 10.31 12.07 -20.49
C LYS A 1 11.56 12.60 -19.81
N GLU A 2 11.42 13.26 -18.66
CA GLU A 2 12.55 13.70 -17.85
C GLU A 2 13.32 12.45 -17.39
N LYS A 3 14.59 12.40 -17.75
CA LYS A 3 15.52 11.37 -17.33
C LYS A 3 16.07 11.81 -15.98
N ASN A 4 15.67 11.25 -14.88
CA ASN A 4 16.16 11.39 -13.50
C ASN A 4 15.11 11.87 -12.49
N ILE A 5 13.92 11.27 -12.48
CA ILE A 5 13.00 11.45 -11.36
C ILE A 5 13.46 10.53 -10.22
N GLN A 6 13.84 11.12 -9.10
CA GLN A 6 14.28 10.40 -7.90
C GLN A 6 13.08 9.79 -7.16
N LYS A 7 13.23 8.56 -6.66
CA LYS A 7 12.28 7.98 -5.69
C LYS A 7 12.56 8.58 -4.32
N VAL A 8 11.58 9.27 -3.75
CA VAL A 8 11.72 9.98 -2.48
C VAL A 8 10.86 9.34 -1.39
N SER A 9 11.47 9.09 -0.24
CA SER A 9 10.83 8.63 0.99
C SER A 9 11.22 9.58 2.14
N ASN A 10 10.75 9.31 3.37
CA ASN A 10 10.97 10.19 4.52
C ASN A 10 12.45 10.50 4.79
N HIS A 11 13.36 9.55 4.53
CA HIS A 11 14.78 9.74 4.80
C HIS A 11 15.50 10.73 3.86
N ASN A 12 15.00 10.94 2.64
CA ASN A 12 15.66 11.77 1.62
C ASN A 12 14.82 12.92 1.03
N ILE A 13 13.58 13.10 1.49
CA ILE A 13 12.69 14.16 0.99
C ILE A 13 13.28 15.55 1.20
N ASN A 14 13.89 15.82 2.35
CA ASN A 14 14.46 17.14 2.64
C ASN A 14 15.68 17.45 1.73
N LEU A 15 16.46 16.43 1.37
CA LEU A 15 17.57 16.58 0.43
C LEU A 15 17.06 16.92 -0.98
N SER A 16 16.01 16.23 -1.42
CA SER A 16 15.41 16.48 -2.73
C SER A 16 14.79 17.88 -2.83
N ILE A 17 14.14 18.34 -1.75
CA ILE A 17 13.62 19.72 -1.66
C ILE A 17 14.77 20.73 -1.67
N PHE A 18 15.82 20.51 -0.88
CA PHE A 18 16.99 21.40 -0.85
C PHE A 18 17.65 21.53 -2.22
N ASN A 19 17.80 20.42 -2.93
CA ASN A 19 18.39 20.38 -4.28
C ASN A 19 17.43 20.81 -5.37
N LYS A 20 16.16 21.10 -5.05
CA LYS A 20 15.10 21.45 -6.03
C LYS A 20 14.93 20.40 -7.14
N GLU A 21 15.01 19.11 -6.77
CA GLU A 21 14.91 18.00 -7.69
C GLU A 21 13.44 17.64 -7.99
N ASN A 22 13.19 17.16 -9.20
CA ASN A 22 11.93 16.50 -9.52
C ASN A 22 11.93 15.09 -8.93
N ALA A 23 10.92 14.77 -8.14
CA ALA A 23 10.87 13.50 -7.40
C ALA A 23 9.48 12.86 -7.41
N ALA A 24 9.47 11.52 -7.29
CA ALA A 24 8.27 10.72 -7.10
C ALA A 24 8.22 10.23 -5.65
N THR A 25 7.15 10.60 -4.94
CA THR A 25 6.95 10.24 -3.53
C THR A 25 6.55 8.78 -3.37
N THR A 26 7.02 8.15 -2.28
CA THR A 26 6.47 6.87 -1.76
C THR A 26 5.20 7.14 -0.96
N VAL A 27 4.52 6.08 -0.53
CA VAL A 27 3.40 6.20 0.43
C VAL A 27 3.87 6.91 1.70
N ALA A 28 5.03 6.54 2.25
CA ALA A 28 5.59 7.16 3.45
C ALA A 28 5.73 8.69 3.32
N SER A 29 6.40 9.16 2.28
CA SER A 29 6.58 10.60 2.08
C SER A 29 5.30 11.33 1.72
N THR A 30 4.38 10.69 0.99
CA THR A 30 3.06 11.26 0.69
C THR A 30 2.24 11.45 1.96
N ILE A 31 2.17 10.45 2.83
CA ILE A 31 1.48 10.53 4.13
C ILE A 31 2.07 11.65 4.98
N SER A 32 3.39 11.71 5.10
CA SER A 32 4.08 12.74 5.91
C SER A 32 3.83 14.16 5.39
N ILE A 33 3.75 14.35 4.07
CA ILE A 33 3.37 15.63 3.47
C ILE A 33 1.89 15.92 3.74
N ALA A 34 1.01 14.96 3.47
CA ALA A 34 -0.44 15.10 3.65
C ALA A 34 -0.78 15.51 5.08
N SER A 35 -0.14 14.88 6.08
CA SER A 35 -0.33 15.20 7.50
C SER A 35 0.05 16.65 7.83
N LYS A 36 1.16 17.17 7.27
CA LYS A 36 1.57 18.56 7.46
C LYS A 36 0.55 19.57 6.92
N PHE A 37 -0.20 19.20 5.89
CA PHE A 37 -1.25 20.02 5.30
C PHE A 37 -2.65 19.65 5.80
N GLN A 38 -2.76 18.83 6.84
CA GLN A 38 -4.03 18.37 7.43
C GLN A 38 -4.93 17.64 6.41
N ILE A 39 -4.35 17.02 5.39
CA ILE A 39 -5.06 16.19 4.44
C ILE A 39 -5.25 14.81 5.07
N ARG A 40 -6.49 14.50 5.44
CA ARG A 40 -6.83 13.29 6.21
C ARG A 40 -6.93 12.04 5.34
N PHE A 41 -7.50 12.16 4.15
CA PHE A 41 -7.77 11.03 3.26
C PHE A 41 -6.68 10.89 2.21
N PHE A 42 -6.18 9.67 2.09
CA PHE A 42 -5.17 9.31 1.09
C PHE A 42 -5.55 7.98 0.43
N ALA A 43 -5.60 7.95 -0.89
CA ALA A 43 -5.81 6.73 -1.67
C ALA A 43 -4.53 6.34 -2.39
N THR A 44 -4.20 5.07 -2.31
CA THR A 44 -3.07 4.46 -3.04
C THR A 44 -3.46 3.10 -3.59
N GLY A 45 -2.69 2.56 -4.52
CA GLY A 45 -2.90 1.19 -4.99
C GLY A 45 -2.66 0.17 -3.88
N GLY A 46 -1.49 0.24 -3.27
CA GLY A 46 -1.08 -0.61 -2.15
C GLY A 46 0.09 -0.02 -1.41
N ILE A 47 0.29 -0.46 -0.18
CA ILE A 47 1.39 -0.04 0.68
C ILE A 47 2.64 -0.91 0.46
N GLY A 48 3.79 -0.39 0.87
CA GLY A 48 4.97 -1.21 1.14
C GLY A 48 4.80 -2.00 2.44
N GLY A 49 5.70 -2.93 2.69
CA GLY A 49 5.63 -3.82 3.84
C GLY A 49 6.96 -4.50 4.09
N VAL A 50 6.93 -5.70 4.62
CA VAL A 50 8.08 -6.56 4.87
C VAL A 50 8.44 -7.27 3.56
N HIS A 51 9.68 -7.13 3.10
CA HIS A 51 10.13 -7.84 1.90
C HIS A 51 10.34 -9.34 2.15
N LEU A 52 10.21 -10.14 1.10
CA LEU A 52 10.63 -11.54 1.15
C LEU A 52 12.10 -11.61 1.58
N ASN A 53 12.44 -12.57 2.44
CA ASN A 53 13.79 -12.71 3.00
C ASN A 53 14.24 -11.53 3.92
N ALA A 54 13.30 -10.79 4.51
CA ALA A 54 13.61 -9.68 5.41
C ALA A 54 14.34 -10.12 6.69
N GLU A 55 14.22 -11.36 7.10
CA GLU A 55 14.97 -11.96 8.22
C GLU A 55 16.49 -11.90 8.02
N ASN A 56 16.96 -11.86 6.79
CA ASN A 56 18.38 -11.76 6.46
C ASN A 56 18.80 -10.35 6.02
N THR A 57 17.87 -9.59 5.43
CA THR A 57 18.16 -8.29 4.83
C THR A 57 17.73 -7.10 5.66
N ASN A 58 16.82 -7.30 6.61
CA ASN A 58 16.09 -6.26 7.34
C ASN A 58 15.34 -5.27 6.40
N ASP A 59 15.01 -5.69 5.17
CA ASP A 59 14.33 -4.83 4.20
C ASP A 59 12.85 -4.72 4.53
N VAL A 60 12.51 -3.64 5.22
CA VAL A 60 11.16 -3.25 5.63
C VAL A 60 10.86 -1.85 5.11
N SER A 61 9.71 -1.68 4.49
CA SER A 61 9.30 -0.39 3.93
C SER A 61 9.08 0.66 5.02
N ALA A 62 9.59 1.87 4.78
CA ALA A 62 9.30 3.03 5.60
C ALA A 62 7.80 3.40 5.66
N ASP A 63 6.98 2.86 4.75
CA ASP A 63 5.54 3.08 4.74
C ASP A 63 4.89 2.64 6.06
N LEU A 64 5.34 1.52 6.65
CA LEU A 64 4.78 1.01 7.90
C LEU A 64 5.03 1.96 9.08
N TYR A 65 6.23 2.51 9.16
CA TYR A 65 6.56 3.50 10.20
C TYR A 65 5.82 4.83 9.97
N ALA A 66 5.74 5.30 8.72
CA ALA A 66 4.98 6.50 8.40
C ALA A 66 3.50 6.36 8.77
N LEU A 67 2.89 5.18 8.58
CA LEU A 67 1.53 4.88 9.00
C LEU A 67 1.38 4.93 10.53
N SER A 68 2.38 4.51 11.29
CA SER A 68 2.34 4.53 12.76
C SER A 68 2.59 5.91 13.39
N GLU A 69 3.22 6.83 12.64
CA GLU A 69 3.58 8.17 13.11
C GLU A 69 2.63 9.28 12.65
N ASN A 70 1.71 8.97 11.75
CA ASN A 70 0.77 9.93 11.16
C ASN A 70 -0.67 9.45 11.32
N SER A 71 -1.63 10.37 11.27
CA SER A 71 -3.05 10.10 11.54
C SER A 71 -3.93 10.22 10.28
N ASN A 72 -3.51 9.59 9.18
CA ASN A 72 -4.25 9.60 7.93
C ASN A 72 -5.20 8.40 7.81
N PHE A 73 -6.27 8.56 7.06
CA PHE A 73 -7.15 7.48 6.60
C PHE A 73 -6.68 7.03 5.22
N VAL A 74 -6.10 5.84 5.14
CA VAL A 74 -5.41 5.35 3.93
C VAL A 74 -6.19 4.23 3.30
N ILE A 75 -6.75 4.48 2.12
CA ILE A 75 -7.51 3.50 1.34
C ILE A 75 -6.56 2.82 0.36
N CYS A 76 -6.47 1.48 0.44
CA CYS A 76 -5.58 0.71 -0.42
C CYS A 76 -6.06 -0.73 -0.63
N SER A 77 -5.47 -1.43 -1.59
CA SER A 77 -5.77 -2.85 -1.85
C SER A 77 -4.76 -3.79 -1.17
N GLY A 78 -4.41 -3.47 0.08
CA GLY A 78 -3.44 -4.25 0.86
C GLY A 78 -1.99 -3.83 0.62
N ALA A 79 -1.07 -4.69 1.07
CA ALA A 79 0.34 -4.56 0.72
C ALA A 79 0.58 -5.15 -0.68
N LYS A 80 1.62 -4.67 -1.38
CA LYS A 80 1.96 -5.15 -2.72
C LYS A 80 2.23 -6.66 -2.70
N SER A 81 1.69 -7.41 -3.65
CA SER A 81 1.79 -8.89 -3.72
C SER A 81 3.22 -9.44 -3.71
N ILE A 82 4.23 -8.63 -4.08
CA ILE A 82 5.65 -8.99 -4.07
C ILE A 82 6.28 -9.04 -2.67
N LEU A 83 5.53 -8.70 -1.64
CA LEU A 83 5.96 -8.63 -0.25
C LEU A 83 5.53 -9.88 0.53
N ASP A 84 6.12 -10.09 1.70
CA ASP A 84 5.63 -11.05 2.68
C ASP A 84 4.37 -10.48 3.35
N LEU A 85 3.22 -10.88 2.82
CA LEU A 85 1.92 -10.32 3.23
C LEU A 85 1.58 -10.68 4.68
N SER A 86 1.97 -11.87 5.15
CA SER A 86 1.71 -12.30 6.52
C SER A 86 2.60 -11.55 7.51
N LYS A 87 3.91 -11.46 7.27
CA LYS A 87 4.80 -10.65 8.12
C LYS A 87 4.43 -9.17 8.09
N THR A 88 3.97 -8.66 6.94
CA THR A 88 3.48 -7.27 6.85
C THR A 88 2.25 -7.06 7.72
N ASN A 89 1.29 -7.99 7.72
CA ASN A 89 0.09 -7.93 8.54
C ASN A 89 0.43 -7.96 10.05
N GLU A 90 1.33 -8.84 10.48
CA GLU A 90 1.83 -8.92 11.85
C GLU A 90 2.54 -7.63 12.29
N LEU A 91 3.35 -7.04 11.41
CA LEU A 91 4.05 -5.80 11.74
C LEU A 91 3.10 -4.60 11.82
N LEU A 92 2.07 -4.54 10.98
CA LEU A 92 1.00 -3.53 11.09
C LEU A 92 0.32 -3.59 12.46
N GLU A 93 0.02 -4.80 12.95
CA GLU A 93 -0.55 -5.02 14.29
C GLU A 93 0.41 -4.57 15.40
N THR A 94 1.66 -5.01 15.33
CA THR A 94 2.71 -4.62 16.27
C THR A 94 2.89 -3.10 16.37
N LEU A 95 2.78 -2.39 15.24
CA LEU A 95 2.84 -0.94 15.19
C LEU A 95 1.54 -0.27 15.65
N GLY A 96 0.49 -1.04 15.95
CA GLY A 96 -0.81 -0.57 16.40
C GLY A 96 -1.60 0.17 15.32
N ILE A 97 -1.43 -0.22 14.05
CA ILE A 97 -2.15 0.36 12.92
C ILE A 97 -3.47 -0.42 12.75
N THR A 98 -4.59 0.27 12.89
CA THR A 98 -5.91 -0.33 12.70
C THR A 98 -6.15 -0.66 11.23
N ARG A 99 -6.60 -1.90 10.97
CA ARG A 99 -6.86 -2.45 9.63
C ARG A 99 -8.33 -2.78 9.51
N ILE A 100 -9.08 -2.01 8.75
CA ILE A 100 -10.49 -2.29 8.49
C ILE A 100 -10.69 -2.70 7.03
N GLY A 101 -11.62 -3.62 6.79
CA GLY A 101 -12.01 -4.06 5.47
C GLY A 101 -13.34 -3.43 5.03
N TYR A 102 -13.39 -2.84 3.85
CA TYR A 102 -14.64 -2.51 3.21
C TYR A 102 -15.15 -3.75 2.45
N GLN A 103 -16.23 -4.33 2.96
CA GLN A 103 -16.86 -5.55 2.41
C GLN A 103 -15.93 -6.76 2.32
N THR A 104 -14.91 -6.84 3.19
CA THR A 104 -14.00 -7.97 3.28
C THR A 104 -13.56 -8.23 4.71
N ASN A 105 -13.43 -9.50 5.10
CA ASN A 105 -12.86 -9.93 6.38
C ASN A 105 -11.35 -10.16 6.31
N TYR A 106 -10.77 -10.06 5.11
CA TYR A 106 -9.37 -10.38 4.88
C TYR A 106 -8.64 -9.24 4.17
N MET A 107 -7.35 -9.10 4.42
CA MET A 107 -6.50 -8.18 3.69
C MET A 107 -6.47 -8.57 2.21
N PRO A 108 -6.74 -7.65 1.28
CA PRO A 108 -6.58 -7.93 -0.14
C PRO A 108 -5.15 -8.26 -0.52
N GLY A 109 -4.98 -9.14 -1.51
CA GLY A 109 -3.68 -9.56 -2.03
C GLY A 109 -3.12 -8.64 -3.12
N PHE A 110 -3.59 -7.40 -3.20
CA PHE A 110 -3.24 -6.39 -4.19
C PHE A 110 -3.76 -6.73 -5.59
N TRP A 111 -3.17 -7.71 -6.29
CA TRP A 111 -3.61 -8.16 -7.60
C TRP A 111 -4.70 -9.23 -7.57
N TYR A 112 -4.92 -9.88 -6.44
CA TYR A 112 -5.99 -10.86 -6.22
C TYR A 112 -6.85 -10.46 -5.02
N GLU A 113 -8.05 -11.05 -4.93
CA GLU A 113 -9.10 -10.55 -4.05
C GLU A 113 -8.73 -10.55 -2.57
N GLU A 114 -8.26 -11.68 -2.03
CA GLU A 114 -8.07 -11.85 -0.59
C GLU A 114 -6.86 -12.73 -0.26
N THR A 115 -6.20 -12.41 0.84
CA THR A 115 -5.20 -13.25 1.50
C THR A 115 -5.88 -14.09 2.60
N GLU A 116 -5.08 -14.81 3.38
CA GLU A 116 -5.52 -15.51 4.59
C GLU A 116 -5.43 -14.62 5.84
N ASN A 117 -4.88 -13.40 5.73
CA ASN A 117 -4.68 -12.48 6.82
C ASN A 117 -5.96 -11.73 7.13
N LYS A 118 -6.50 -11.90 8.34
CA LYS A 118 -7.71 -11.21 8.77
C LYS A 118 -7.46 -9.71 9.00
N VAL A 119 -8.50 -8.93 8.79
CA VAL A 119 -8.57 -7.53 9.22
C VAL A 119 -9.12 -7.44 10.65
N ASP A 120 -8.95 -6.28 11.30
CA ASP A 120 -9.45 -6.08 12.67
C ASP A 120 -10.98 -6.01 12.70
N TYR A 121 -11.58 -5.39 11.68
CA TYR A 121 -13.03 -5.31 11.54
C TYR A 121 -13.46 -5.11 10.08
N LYS A 122 -14.62 -5.68 9.72
CA LYS A 122 -15.28 -5.49 8.43
C LYS A 122 -16.43 -4.51 8.57
N PHE A 123 -16.49 -3.52 7.70
CA PHE A 123 -17.66 -2.69 7.48
C PHE A 123 -18.28 -2.97 6.11
N ASP A 124 -19.59 -3.00 6.04
CA ASP A 124 -20.31 -3.21 4.78
C ASP A 124 -20.79 -1.88 4.17
N GLU A 125 -21.00 -0.84 5.02
CA GLU A 125 -21.56 0.43 4.63
C GLU A 125 -20.57 1.60 4.85
N ILE A 126 -20.59 2.55 3.92
CA ILE A 126 -19.68 3.71 3.96
C ILE A 126 -19.95 4.60 5.19
N HIS A 127 -21.21 4.74 5.60
CA HIS A 127 -21.57 5.57 6.74
C HIS A 127 -21.06 4.99 8.05
N GLU A 128 -20.95 3.67 8.18
CA GLU A 128 -20.36 3.01 9.35
C GLU A 128 -18.87 3.32 9.44
N ILE A 129 -18.13 3.23 8.31
CA ILE A 129 -16.72 3.61 8.24
C ILE A 129 -16.56 5.07 8.68
N SER A 130 -17.32 6.00 8.11
CA SER A 130 -17.19 7.42 8.45
C SER A 130 -17.54 7.71 9.91
N SER A 131 -18.50 7.03 10.50
CA SER A 131 -18.85 7.13 11.92
C SER A 131 -17.70 6.62 12.81
N PHE A 132 -17.09 5.49 12.45
CA PHE A 132 -15.92 4.97 13.14
C PHE A 132 -14.72 5.93 13.06
N LEU A 133 -14.46 6.52 11.89
CA LEU A 133 -13.37 7.47 11.71
C LEU A 133 -13.59 8.77 12.53
N LYS A 134 -14.84 9.29 12.61
CA LYS A 134 -15.19 10.42 13.48
C LYS A 134 -14.95 10.09 14.95
N LEU A 135 -15.34 8.89 15.41
CA LEU A 135 -15.08 8.43 16.77
C LEU A 135 -13.57 8.36 17.06
N ASN A 136 -12.80 7.82 16.11
CA ASN A 136 -11.35 7.68 16.24
C ASN A 136 -10.64 9.04 16.38
N GLU A 137 -11.10 10.09 15.69
CA GLU A 137 -10.56 11.45 15.88
C GLU A 137 -10.80 11.98 17.30
N ASN A 138 -11.96 11.72 17.87
CA ASN A 138 -12.31 12.16 19.22
C ASN A 138 -11.46 11.46 20.31
N ILE A 139 -10.92 10.28 20.02
CA ILE A 139 -10.04 9.52 20.94
C ILE A 139 -8.56 9.96 20.81
N GLU A 140 -8.26 10.93 19.93
CA GLU A 140 -6.91 11.41 19.66
C GLU A 140 -5.90 10.31 19.25
N ASN A 141 -6.39 9.29 18.55
CA ASN A 141 -5.50 8.27 18.00
C ASN A 141 -4.62 8.88 16.91
N LYS A 142 -3.32 8.94 17.17
CA LYS A 142 -2.32 9.58 16.28
C LYS A 142 -1.78 8.65 15.20
N LYS A 143 -2.37 7.46 15.04
CA LYS A 143 -1.94 6.48 14.02
C LYS A 143 -2.88 6.49 12.84
N SER A 144 -2.36 6.16 11.66
CA SER A 144 -3.18 6.00 10.48
C SER A 144 -4.11 4.79 10.61
N ILE A 145 -5.24 4.85 9.92
CA ILE A 145 -6.15 3.72 9.75
C ILE A 145 -6.06 3.26 8.30
N LEU A 146 -5.80 1.97 8.10
CA LEU A 146 -5.87 1.32 6.80
C LEU A 146 -7.30 0.87 6.52
N ILE A 147 -7.83 1.28 5.37
CA ILE A 147 -9.13 0.87 4.86
C ILE A 147 -8.86 0.04 3.62
N PHE A 148 -9.01 -1.26 3.76
CA PHE A 148 -8.76 -2.20 2.68
C PHE A 148 -9.96 -2.29 1.74
N ASN A 149 -9.67 -2.17 0.45
CA ASN A 149 -10.63 -2.28 -0.64
C ASN A 149 -10.10 -3.26 -1.69
N LYS A 150 -10.88 -4.27 -2.03
CA LYS A 150 -10.46 -5.29 -2.99
C LYS A 150 -10.25 -4.71 -4.39
N VAL A 151 -9.36 -5.32 -5.15
CA VAL A 151 -9.33 -5.12 -6.60
C VAL A 151 -10.71 -5.47 -7.19
N PRO A 152 -11.23 -4.73 -8.17
CA PRO A 152 -12.48 -5.09 -8.84
C PRO A 152 -12.43 -6.53 -9.37
N LEU A 153 -13.50 -7.31 -9.14
CA LEU A 153 -13.55 -8.75 -9.43
C LEU A 153 -13.17 -9.07 -10.89
N GLU A 154 -13.62 -8.25 -11.83
CA GLU A 154 -13.33 -8.40 -13.27
C GLU A 154 -11.87 -8.10 -13.65
N LYS A 155 -11.07 -7.60 -12.69
CA LYS A 155 -9.64 -7.29 -12.84
C LYS A 155 -8.77 -8.04 -11.84
N ALA A 156 -9.38 -8.83 -10.97
CA ALA A 156 -8.67 -9.70 -10.06
C ALA A 156 -7.95 -10.80 -10.82
N LEU A 157 -6.68 -11.02 -10.47
CA LEU A 157 -5.87 -12.06 -11.10
C LEU A 157 -5.92 -13.34 -10.27
N ASN A 158 -5.62 -14.46 -10.90
CA ASN A 158 -5.54 -15.73 -10.19
C ASN A 158 -4.36 -15.75 -9.24
N LYS A 159 -4.58 -16.08 -7.97
CA LYS A 159 -3.55 -16.10 -6.91
C LYS A 159 -2.37 -16.98 -7.30
N ASN A 160 -2.61 -18.19 -7.81
CA ASN A 160 -1.54 -19.12 -8.15
C ASN A 160 -0.66 -18.60 -9.30
N ASP A 161 -1.25 -17.92 -10.29
CA ASP A 161 -0.49 -17.31 -11.38
C ASP A 161 0.38 -16.16 -10.86
N VAL A 162 -0.19 -15.30 -10.01
CA VAL A 162 0.56 -14.21 -9.37
C VAL A 162 1.74 -14.74 -8.57
N GLU A 163 1.53 -15.75 -7.73
CA GLU A 163 2.59 -16.39 -6.93
C GLU A 163 3.69 -17.00 -7.81
N LYS A 164 3.30 -17.63 -8.92
CA LYS A 164 4.26 -18.18 -9.90
C LYS A 164 5.10 -17.09 -10.55
N TRP A 165 4.47 -15.98 -10.97
CA TRP A 165 5.22 -14.86 -11.57
C TRP A 165 6.17 -14.20 -10.57
N ILE A 166 5.74 -14.03 -9.32
CA ILE A 166 6.58 -13.50 -8.24
C ILE A 166 7.79 -14.41 -8.01
N ASN A 167 7.57 -15.71 -7.87
CA ASN A 167 8.65 -16.67 -7.65
C ASN A 167 9.69 -16.65 -8.81
N ASN A 168 9.20 -16.66 -10.05
CA ASN A 168 10.08 -16.59 -11.23
C ASN A 168 10.88 -15.28 -11.26
N ALA A 169 10.25 -14.15 -10.95
CA ALA A 169 10.92 -12.86 -10.94
C ALA A 169 11.97 -12.79 -9.81
N THR A 170 11.67 -13.36 -8.63
CA THR A 170 12.60 -13.43 -7.50
C THR A 170 13.83 -14.26 -7.84
N ILE A 171 13.64 -15.46 -8.39
CA ILE A 171 14.76 -16.30 -8.85
C ILE A 171 15.64 -15.56 -9.89
N LYS A 172 15.01 -14.79 -10.78
CA LYS A 172 15.73 -14.01 -11.78
C LYS A 172 16.49 -12.84 -11.17
N ALA A 173 15.92 -12.18 -10.14
CA ALA A 173 16.60 -11.12 -9.39
C ALA A 173 17.84 -11.66 -8.67
N ASP A 174 17.73 -12.81 -7.99
CA ASP A 174 18.83 -13.45 -7.30
C ASP A 174 19.97 -13.82 -8.25
N ARG A 175 19.65 -14.41 -9.40
CA ARG A 175 20.65 -14.76 -10.44
C ARG A 175 21.40 -13.54 -10.99
N ASN A 176 20.76 -12.37 -11.01
CA ASN A 176 21.34 -11.12 -11.48
C ASN A 176 21.92 -10.26 -10.34
N ASN A 177 21.96 -10.76 -9.10
CA ASN A 177 22.41 -10.05 -7.89
C ASN A 177 21.69 -8.69 -7.70
N ILE A 178 20.39 -8.62 -8.02
CA ILE A 178 19.59 -7.41 -7.87
C ILE A 178 19.00 -7.37 -6.45
N SER A 179 19.29 -6.30 -5.71
CA SER A 179 18.86 -6.14 -4.31
C SER A 179 18.58 -4.67 -3.97
N GLY A 180 18.09 -4.41 -2.76
CA GLY A 180 17.87 -3.08 -2.24
C GLY A 180 16.91 -2.23 -3.10
N LYS A 181 17.29 -1.00 -3.42
CA LYS A 181 16.41 -0.03 -4.11
C LYS A 181 15.97 -0.48 -5.51
N GLU A 182 16.74 -1.34 -6.16
CA GLU A 182 16.50 -1.81 -7.52
C GLU A 182 15.57 -3.04 -7.56
N LEU A 183 15.43 -3.77 -6.45
CA LEU A 183 14.67 -5.02 -6.40
C LEU A 183 13.19 -4.82 -6.75
N THR A 184 12.50 -3.92 -6.08
CA THR A 184 11.05 -3.67 -6.33
C THR A 184 10.76 -3.23 -7.77
N PRO A 185 11.47 -2.26 -8.37
CA PRO A 185 11.27 -1.91 -9.79
C PRO A 185 11.53 -3.08 -10.74
N PHE A 186 12.57 -3.88 -10.47
CA PHE A 186 12.87 -5.05 -11.25
C PHE A 186 11.75 -6.09 -11.19
N LEU A 187 11.31 -6.48 -9.99
CA LEU A 187 10.24 -7.46 -9.81
C LEU A 187 8.95 -7.01 -10.51
N ILE A 188 8.55 -5.76 -10.35
CA ILE A 188 7.34 -5.23 -11.00
C ILE A 188 7.45 -5.32 -12.52
N LYS A 189 8.60 -4.97 -13.09
CA LYS A 189 8.85 -5.05 -14.54
C LYS A 189 8.74 -6.50 -15.03
N GLU A 190 9.45 -7.42 -14.41
CA GLU A 190 9.47 -8.84 -14.78
C GLU A 190 8.09 -9.49 -14.68
N ILE A 191 7.35 -9.20 -13.60
CA ILE A 191 6.00 -9.70 -13.40
C ILE A 191 5.05 -9.12 -14.45
N ASN A 192 5.18 -7.83 -14.77
CA ASN A 192 4.36 -7.21 -15.81
C ASN A 192 4.61 -7.83 -17.20
N GLU A 193 5.85 -8.17 -17.52
CA GLU A 193 6.19 -8.88 -18.76
C GLU A 193 5.60 -10.30 -18.78
N GLN A 194 5.74 -11.05 -17.68
CA GLN A 194 5.19 -12.42 -17.56
C GLN A 194 3.66 -12.44 -17.64
N SER A 195 2.99 -11.46 -17.02
CA SER A 195 1.53 -11.33 -17.02
C SER A 195 0.97 -10.68 -18.29
N LYS A 196 1.78 -10.39 -19.30
CA LYS A 196 1.34 -9.72 -20.54
C LYS A 196 0.56 -8.41 -20.27
N ASN A 197 1.03 -7.61 -19.31
CA ASN A 197 0.43 -6.37 -18.81
C ASN A 197 -0.88 -6.54 -18.00
N GLU A 198 -1.30 -7.74 -17.64
CA GLU A 198 -2.49 -7.91 -16.79
C GLU A 198 -2.31 -7.26 -15.41
N THR A 199 -1.11 -7.36 -14.82
CA THR A 199 -0.80 -6.69 -13.55
C THR A 199 -0.83 -5.17 -13.65
N LEU A 200 -0.44 -4.59 -14.79
CA LEU A 200 -0.57 -3.15 -15.02
C LEU A 200 -2.05 -2.73 -15.09
N ASN A 201 -2.88 -3.49 -15.80
CA ASN A 201 -4.32 -3.23 -15.91
C ASN A 201 -5.00 -3.35 -14.53
N ALA A 202 -4.64 -4.36 -13.74
CA ALA A 202 -5.12 -4.50 -12.36
C ALA A 202 -4.70 -3.30 -11.51
N ASN A 203 -3.43 -2.82 -11.60
CA ASN A 203 -2.94 -1.65 -10.88
C ASN A 203 -3.74 -0.39 -11.19
N VAL A 204 -4.04 -0.12 -12.46
CA VAL A 204 -4.86 1.03 -12.86
C VAL A 204 -6.26 0.91 -12.28
N SER A 205 -6.85 -0.26 -12.35
CA SER A 205 -8.21 -0.52 -11.87
C SER A 205 -8.32 -0.37 -10.35
N LEU A 206 -7.42 -0.99 -9.59
CA LEU A 206 -7.45 -0.92 -8.13
C LEU A 206 -7.24 0.51 -7.60
N ILE A 207 -6.34 1.30 -8.21
CA ILE A 207 -6.12 2.68 -7.73
C ILE A 207 -7.33 3.58 -8.00
N ILE A 208 -8.00 3.41 -9.15
CA ILE A 208 -9.25 4.12 -9.47
C ILE A 208 -10.34 3.73 -8.47
N ASN A 209 -10.48 2.43 -8.17
CA ASN A 209 -11.46 1.93 -7.21
C ASN A 209 -11.19 2.48 -5.81
N ASN A 210 -9.94 2.49 -5.36
CA ASN A 210 -9.54 3.04 -4.07
C ASN A 210 -9.80 4.56 -3.98
N ALA A 211 -9.49 5.31 -5.03
CA ALA A 211 -9.75 6.75 -5.08
C ALA A 211 -11.27 7.05 -5.03
N ASN A 212 -12.08 6.27 -5.74
CA ASN A 212 -13.54 6.40 -5.69
C ASN A 212 -14.10 6.11 -4.29
N LEU A 213 -13.63 5.05 -3.63
CA LEU A 213 -14.04 4.73 -2.26
C LEU A 213 -13.60 5.82 -1.29
N ALA A 214 -12.36 6.30 -1.39
CA ALA A 214 -11.84 7.39 -0.57
C ALA A 214 -12.70 8.65 -0.69
N GLY A 215 -13.08 9.05 -1.90
CA GLY A 215 -13.97 10.19 -2.14
C GLY A 215 -15.36 10.02 -1.51
N LYS A 216 -15.94 8.82 -1.59
CA LYS A 216 -17.24 8.51 -0.97
C LYS A 216 -17.17 8.55 0.55
N ILE A 217 -16.13 7.96 1.16
CA ILE A 217 -15.92 7.97 2.62
C ILE A 217 -15.67 9.41 3.09
N ALA A 218 -14.80 10.16 2.42
CA ALA A 218 -14.51 11.54 2.76
C ALA A 218 -15.78 12.41 2.70
N LYS A 219 -16.60 12.28 1.66
CA LYS A 219 -17.88 12.97 1.56
C LYS A 219 -18.80 12.65 2.74
N SER A 220 -18.91 11.37 3.13
CA SER A 220 -19.72 10.94 4.27
C SER A 220 -19.15 11.41 5.61
N PHE A 221 -17.82 11.54 5.71
CA PHE A 221 -17.13 11.98 6.91
C PHE A 221 -17.29 13.47 7.18
N TYR A 222 -17.28 14.33 6.15
CA TYR A 222 -17.39 15.78 6.30
C TYR A 222 -18.83 16.31 6.24
N ASN A 223 -19.80 15.48 5.88
CA ASN A 223 -21.24 15.79 5.98
C ASN A 223 -21.79 15.41 7.36
#